data_43b76024da0e5343ee5375357ccc1457
#
_entry.id   43b76024da0e5343ee5375357ccc1457
#
_cell.length_a   1.000
_cell.length_b   1.000
_cell.length_c   1.000
_cell.angle_alpha   90.00
_cell.angle_beta   90.00
_cell.angle_gamma   90.00
#
_symmetry.space_group_name_H-M   'P 1'
#
loop_
_entity.id
_entity.type
_entity.pdbx_description
1 polymer ?
#
loop_
_entity_poly.entity_id
_entity_poly.type
_entity_poly.pdbx_seq_one_letter_code
_entity_poly.pdbx_strand_id
1 'polypeptide(L)'
;MPVQAAMVLTTIRNPSLLEGYHSNFAAHGHLEQIKVCVVPDRKTPRTVFEHCAALRKRGLKVDCPTLDEQESFLCGISFPPELIPCNSDNRRNVGYRMALEAPSDFLISIDDDNYCPEGKRPISPKAWRENADVGIRHTVDRRSP
;
A
#
# COMPACT_ATOMS: atom_id res chain seq x y z
N MET A 1 -4.96 17.23 13.79
CA MET A 1 -5.26 15.82 13.47
C MET A 1 -3.98 15.09 13.09
N PRO A 2 -3.76 13.87 13.55
CA PRO A 2 -2.60 13.11 13.11
C PRO A 2 -2.67 12.88 11.59
N VAL A 3 -1.52 12.94 10.93
CA VAL A 3 -1.42 12.67 9.50
C VAL A 3 -1.75 11.21 9.22
N GLN A 4 -2.60 10.97 8.23
CA GLN A 4 -3.00 9.64 7.81
C GLN A 4 -2.33 9.29 6.48
N ALA A 5 -1.88 8.05 6.33
CA ALA A 5 -1.26 7.56 5.10
C ALA A 5 -1.92 6.27 4.62
N ALA A 6 -2.08 6.16 3.31
CA ALA A 6 -2.42 4.91 2.65
C ALA A 6 -1.19 4.36 1.94
N MET A 7 -0.86 3.10 2.19
CA MET A 7 0.22 2.38 1.52
C MET A 7 -0.38 1.34 0.59
N VAL A 8 -0.01 1.35 -0.67
CA VAL A 8 -0.51 0.42 -1.68
C VAL A 8 0.61 -0.47 -2.16
N LEU A 9 0.33 -1.77 -2.18
CA LEU A 9 1.26 -2.83 -2.56
C LEU A 9 0.55 -3.82 -3.48
N THR A 10 1.10 -4.03 -4.68
CA THR A 10 0.76 -5.21 -5.50
C THR A 10 1.74 -6.33 -5.23
N THR A 11 1.28 -7.57 -5.25
CA THR A 11 2.17 -8.71 -5.02
C THR A 11 1.70 -9.94 -5.79
N ILE A 12 2.66 -10.74 -6.22
CA ILE A 12 2.47 -12.07 -6.79
C ILE A 12 2.97 -13.17 -5.83
N ARG A 13 3.35 -12.78 -4.61
CA ARG A 13 3.87 -13.65 -3.54
C ARG A 13 3.31 -13.21 -2.19
N ASN A 14 3.62 -13.94 -1.13
CA ASN A 14 3.33 -13.44 0.22
C ASN A 14 4.21 -12.22 0.52
N PRO A 15 3.61 -11.09 0.92
CA PRO A 15 4.35 -9.85 1.15
C PRO A 15 5.02 -9.87 2.54
N SER A 16 6.05 -10.69 2.71
CA SER A 16 6.79 -10.84 3.98
C SER A 16 7.40 -9.53 4.47
N LEU A 17 7.65 -8.58 3.57
CA LEU A 17 8.13 -7.24 3.89
C LEU A 17 7.19 -6.50 4.87
N LEU A 18 5.89 -6.82 4.88
CA LEU A 18 4.92 -6.20 5.79
C LEU A 18 5.19 -6.50 7.27
N GLU A 19 5.89 -7.58 7.58
CA GLU A 19 6.33 -7.86 8.96
C GLU A 19 7.30 -6.78 9.46
N GLY A 20 8.24 -6.35 8.62
CA GLY A 20 9.16 -5.26 8.94
C GLY A 20 8.45 -3.92 9.11
N TYR A 21 7.51 -3.61 8.22
CA TYR A 21 6.69 -2.40 8.35
C TYR A 21 5.82 -2.42 9.60
N HIS A 22 5.15 -3.55 9.88
CA HIS A 22 4.37 -3.70 11.10
C HIS A 22 5.24 -3.44 12.35
N SER A 23 6.41 -4.06 12.44
CA SER A 23 7.33 -3.90 13.56
C SER A 23 7.78 -2.45 13.72
N ASN A 24 8.10 -1.77 12.62
CA ASN A 24 8.46 -0.36 12.63
C ASN A 24 7.30 0.52 13.12
N PHE A 25 6.11 0.35 12.55
CA PHE A 25 4.94 1.15 12.93
C PHE A 25 4.54 0.93 14.38
N ALA A 26 4.60 -0.32 14.87
CA ALA A 26 4.32 -0.64 16.27
C ALA A 26 5.32 0.01 17.22
N ALA A 27 6.62 -0.08 16.90
CA ALA A 27 7.69 0.48 17.73
C ALA A 27 7.60 2.02 17.87
N HIS A 28 7.05 2.69 16.87
CA HIS A 28 6.95 4.14 16.80
C HIS A 28 5.53 4.71 16.98
N GLY A 29 4.55 3.86 17.31
CA GLY A 29 3.17 4.29 17.59
C GLY A 29 2.37 4.76 16.37
N HIS A 30 2.67 4.24 15.17
CA HIS A 30 2.07 4.68 13.91
C HIS A 30 1.03 3.70 13.32
N LEU A 31 0.73 2.60 13.99
CA LEU A 31 -0.24 1.59 13.48
C LEU A 31 -1.61 2.18 13.14
N GLU A 32 -2.08 3.15 13.93
CA GLU A 32 -3.37 3.78 13.71
C GLU A 32 -3.38 4.82 12.59
N GLN A 33 -2.21 5.26 12.16
CA GLN A 33 -2.03 6.32 11.16
C GLN A 33 -1.85 5.79 9.74
N ILE A 34 -1.63 4.47 9.59
CA ILE A 34 -1.27 3.86 8.32
C ILE A 34 -2.26 2.76 7.98
N LYS A 35 -2.86 2.88 6.80
CA LYS A 35 -3.69 1.84 6.21
C LYS A 35 -2.94 1.23 5.03
N VAL A 36 -2.81 -0.10 5.03
CA VAL A 36 -2.15 -0.84 3.95
C VAL A 36 -3.22 -1.47 3.06
N CYS A 37 -3.12 -1.30 1.77
CA CYS A 37 -3.91 -2.00 0.77
C CYS A 37 -2.98 -2.95 0.01
N VAL A 38 -3.13 -4.25 0.26
CA VAL A 38 -2.46 -5.32 -0.49
C VAL A 38 -3.38 -5.72 -1.62
N VAL A 39 -2.92 -5.58 -2.85
CA VAL A 39 -3.69 -5.92 -4.06
C VAL A 39 -3.16 -7.24 -4.62
N PRO A 40 -3.79 -8.37 -4.29
CA PRO A 40 -3.43 -9.65 -4.88
C PRO A 40 -3.87 -9.73 -6.35
N ASP A 41 -3.18 -10.58 -7.09
CA ASP A 41 -3.49 -10.90 -8.47
C ASP A 41 -3.67 -12.42 -8.63
N ARG A 42 -3.98 -12.91 -9.82
CA ARG A 42 -4.19 -14.34 -10.10
C ARG A 42 -3.01 -15.23 -9.69
N LYS A 43 -1.79 -14.74 -9.80
CA LYS A 43 -0.56 -15.45 -9.41
C LYS A 43 -0.27 -15.41 -7.92
N THR A 44 -0.96 -14.57 -7.16
CA THR A 44 -0.72 -14.42 -5.73
C THR A 44 -1.22 -15.67 -5.00
N PRO A 45 -0.40 -16.29 -4.13
CA PRO A 45 -0.83 -17.47 -3.38
C PRO A 45 -1.95 -17.10 -2.39
N ARG A 46 -2.89 -18.02 -2.17
CA ARG A 46 -4.02 -17.81 -1.24
C ARG A 46 -3.60 -17.50 0.20
N THR A 47 -2.41 -17.96 0.59
CA THR A 47 -1.82 -17.67 1.91
C THR A 47 -1.63 -16.18 2.18
N VAL A 48 -1.70 -15.32 1.16
CA VAL A 48 -1.69 -13.85 1.35
C VAL A 48 -2.83 -13.39 2.25
N PHE A 49 -4.01 -13.98 2.15
CA PHE A 49 -5.18 -13.59 2.96
C PHE A 49 -5.00 -13.96 4.43
N GLU A 50 -4.42 -15.13 4.72
CA GLU A 50 -4.08 -15.55 6.07
C GLU A 50 -3.00 -14.66 6.68
N HIS A 51 -1.99 -14.31 5.89
CA HIS A 51 -0.93 -13.41 6.29
C HIS A 51 -1.47 -12.01 6.64
N CYS A 52 -2.31 -11.44 5.78
CA CYS A 52 -2.96 -10.16 6.04
C CYS A 52 -3.90 -10.22 7.25
N ALA A 53 -4.63 -11.33 7.44
CA ALA A 53 -5.48 -11.52 8.61
C ALA A 53 -4.67 -11.58 9.90
N ALA A 54 -3.50 -12.23 9.89
CA ALA A 54 -2.59 -12.26 11.04
C ALA A 54 -2.07 -10.85 11.39
N LEU A 55 -1.73 -10.04 10.40
CA LEU A 55 -1.29 -8.65 10.61
C LEU A 55 -2.42 -7.79 11.19
N ARG A 56 -3.68 -7.97 10.72
CA ARG A 56 -4.84 -7.28 11.31
C ARG A 56 -5.02 -7.60 12.79
N LYS A 57 -4.88 -8.86 13.18
CA LYS A 57 -4.96 -9.28 14.59
C LYS A 57 -3.88 -8.64 15.45
N ARG A 58 -2.77 -8.25 14.85
CA ARG A 58 -1.65 -7.55 15.50
C ARG A 58 -1.77 -6.02 15.45
N GLY A 59 -2.90 -5.50 14.97
CA GLY A 59 -3.22 -4.08 14.97
C GLY A 59 -2.90 -3.30 13.70
N LEU A 60 -2.34 -3.94 12.65
CA LEU A 60 -2.14 -3.25 11.37
C LEU A 60 -3.45 -3.17 10.59
N LYS A 61 -3.81 -1.99 10.12
CA LYS A 61 -4.97 -1.79 9.24
C LYS A 61 -4.61 -2.27 7.83
N VAL A 62 -5.03 -3.47 7.46
CA VAL A 62 -4.72 -4.08 6.16
C VAL A 62 -6.00 -4.44 5.43
N ASP A 63 -6.18 -3.91 4.23
CA ASP A 63 -7.16 -4.40 3.25
C ASP A 63 -6.44 -5.33 2.27
N CYS A 64 -7.06 -6.47 1.98
CA CYS A 64 -6.55 -7.45 1.03
C CYS A 64 -7.75 -8.03 0.26
N PRO A 65 -8.28 -7.30 -0.73
CA PRO A 65 -9.46 -7.71 -1.46
C PRO A 65 -9.16 -8.89 -2.38
N THR A 66 -10.07 -9.85 -2.44
CA THR A 66 -10.06 -10.91 -3.47
C THR A 66 -10.24 -10.31 -4.86
N LEU A 67 -9.98 -11.08 -5.92
CA LEU A 67 -10.24 -10.63 -7.29
C LEU A 67 -11.70 -10.25 -7.51
N ASP A 68 -12.63 -11.05 -6.98
CA ASP A 68 -14.06 -10.79 -7.09
C ASP A 68 -14.47 -9.50 -6.35
N GLU A 69 -13.87 -9.25 -5.18
CA GLU A 69 -14.07 -8.01 -4.43
C GLU A 69 -13.50 -6.80 -5.17
N GLN A 70 -12.36 -6.96 -5.84
CA GLN A 70 -11.78 -5.91 -6.67
C GLN A 70 -12.68 -5.58 -7.86
N GLU A 71 -13.21 -6.59 -8.55
CA GLU A 71 -14.14 -6.41 -9.66
C GLU A 71 -15.45 -5.74 -9.19
N SER A 72 -16.00 -6.21 -8.08
CA SER A 72 -17.21 -5.62 -7.48
C SER A 72 -17.01 -4.16 -7.11
N PHE A 73 -15.85 -3.82 -6.56
CA PHE A 73 -15.49 -2.45 -6.24
C PHE A 73 -15.42 -1.56 -7.49
N LEU A 74 -14.76 -2.03 -8.55
CA LEU A 74 -14.65 -1.29 -9.82
C LEU A 74 -16.03 -1.07 -10.44
N CYS A 75 -16.87 -2.11 -10.49
CA CYS A 75 -18.25 -1.99 -10.96
C CYS A 75 -19.05 -0.97 -10.13
N GLY A 76 -18.87 -0.96 -8.82
CA GLY A 76 -19.53 -0.04 -7.90
C GLY A 76 -19.22 1.43 -8.16
N ILE A 77 -18.02 1.73 -8.68
CA ILE A 77 -17.62 3.08 -9.11
C ILE A 77 -17.79 3.32 -10.61
N SER A 78 -18.56 2.46 -11.29
CA SER A 78 -18.83 2.53 -12.73
C SER A 78 -17.57 2.48 -13.60
N PHE A 79 -16.55 1.76 -13.14
CA PHE A 79 -15.31 1.55 -13.90
C PHE A 79 -15.27 0.14 -14.49
N PRO A 80 -15.08 -0.03 -15.82
CA PRO A 80 -15.02 -1.34 -16.44
C PRO A 80 -13.82 -2.16 -15.97
N PRO A 81 -14.01 -3.30 -15.26
CA PRO A 81 -12.90 -4.09 -14.71
C PRO A 81 -11.92 -4.61 -15.77
N GLU A 82 -12.40 -4.85 -16.98
CA GLU A 82 -11.61 -5.34 -18.12
C GLU A 82 -10.51 -4.37 -18.56
N LEU A 83 -10.60 -3.10 -18.17
CA LEU A 83 -9.56 -2.12 -18.46
C LEU A 83 -8.34 -2.24 -17.52
N ILE A 84 -8.47 -3.03 -16.46
CA ILE A 84 -7.36 -3.33 -15.55
C ILE A 84 -7.09 -4.84 -15.61
N PRO A 85 -6.24 -5.30 -16.54
CA PRO A 85 -5.98 -6.72 -16.72
C PRO A 85 -5.29 -7.35 -15.50
N CYS A 86 -5.57 -8.64 -15.29
CA CYS A 86 -4.84 -9.43 -14.32
C CYS A 86 -3.39 -9.69 -14.79
N ASN A 87 -2.50 -10.03 -13.84
CA ASN A 87 -1.07 -10.24 -14.07
C ASN A 87 -0.39 -9.05 -14.75
N SER A 88 -0.76 -7.85 -14.32
CA SER A 88 -0.27 -6.59 -14.86
C SER A 88 0.00 -5.60 -13.73
N ASP A 89 1.01 -4.77 -13.90
CA ASP A 89 1.32 -3.67 -12.98
C ASP A 89 0.14 -2.69 -12.84
N ASN A 90 -0.76 -2.66 -13.83
CA ASN A 90 -1.98 -1.85 -13.79
C ASN A 90 -2.94 -2.25 -12.66
N ARG A 91 -2.84 -3.47 -12.10
CA ARG A 91 -3.62 -3.87 -10.91
C ARG A 91 -3.41 -2.95 -9.73
N ARG A 92 -2.27 -2.30 -9.62
CA ARG A 92 -1.97 -1.28 -8.60
C ARG A 92 -2.99 -0.15 -8.58
N ASN A 93 -3.55 0.20 -9.74
CA ASN A 93 -4.58 1.24 -9.85
C ASN A 93 -5.86 0.91 -9.07
N VAL A 94 -6.19 -0.37 -8.93
CA VAL A 94 -7.29 -0.80 -8.03
C VAL A 94 -6.99 -0.40 -6.60
N GLY A 95 -5.78 -0.68 -6.13
CA GLY A 95 -5.33 -0.31 -4.79
C GLY A 95 -5.33 1.21 -4.57
N TYR A 96 -4.88 1.98 -5.54
CA TYR A 96 -4.92 3.43 -5.47
C TYR A 96 -6.35 3.94 -5.34
N ARG A 97 -7.25 3.42 -6.16
CA ARG A 97 -8.65 3.85 -6.11
C ARG A 97 -9.32 3.46 -4.81
N MET A 98 -9.06 2.26 -4.28
CA MET A 98 -9.56 1.83 -2.97
C MET A 98 -8.98 2.67 -1.84
N ALA A 99 -7.69 3.01 -1.91
CA ALA A 99 -7.04 3.84 -0.91
C ALA A 99 -7.63 5.25 -0.82
N LEU A 100 -8.11 5.79 -1.94
CA LEU A 100 -8.74 7.12 -2.02
C LEU A 100 -10.15 7.16 -1.42
N GLU A 101 -10.79 6.03 -1.15
CA GLU A 101 -12.10 6.00 -0.48
C GLU A 101 -12.01 6.34 1.02
N ALA A 102 -10.83 6.20 1.61
CA ALA A 102 -10.58 6.58 2.99
C ALA A 102 -9.81 7.91 3.04
N PRO A 103 -10.11 8.80 4.00
CA PRO A 103 -9.36 10.02 4.14
C PRO A 103 -7.89 9.71 4.46
N SER A 104 -7.00 10.09 3.57
CA SER A 104 -5.56 9.99 3.75
C SER A 104 -4.88 11.23 3.18
N ASP A 105 -3.85 11.72 3.89
CA ASP A 105 -3.07 12.88 3.45
C ASP A 105 -2.04 12.49 2.38
N PHE A 106 -1.65 11.21 2.39
CA PHE A 106 -0.65 10.66 1.46
C PHE A 106 -1.02 9.27 0.98
N LEU A 107 -0.68 9.03 -0.28
CA LEU A 107 -0.68 7.70 -0.87
C LEU A 107 0.76 7.31 -1.19
N ILE A 108 1.18 6.15 -0.71
CA ILE A 108 2.50 5.60 -0.89
C ILE A 108 2.37 4.32 -1.68
N SER A 109 3.12 4.24 -2.76
CA SER A 109 3.22 3.02 -3.55
C SER A 109 4.54 2.34 -3.25
N ILE A 110 4.49 1.05 -2.94
CA ILE A 110 5.68 0.21 -2.76
C ILE A 110 5.58 -1.04 -3.62
N ASP A 111 6.73 -1.59 -3.95
CA ASP A 111 6.84 -2.90 -4.58
C ASP A 111 7.06 -3.99 -3.52
N ASP A 112 6.81 -5.25 -3.87
CA ASP A 112 6.87 -6.38 -2.94
C ASP A 112 8.30 -6.80 -2.55
N ASP A 113 9.29 -6.03 -2.98
CA ASP A 113 10.71 -6.12 -2.62
C ASP A 113 11.24 -4.86 -1.91
N ASN A 114 10.40 -3.86 -1.63
CA ASN A 114 10.79 -2.67 -0.88
C ASN A 114 10.74 -2.92 0.64
N TYR A 115 11.75 -3.59 1.15
CA TYR A 115 11.84 -3.92 2.57
C TYR A 115 12.12 -2.71 3.45
N CYS A 116 11.47 -2.70 4.62
CA CYS A 116 11.76 -1.74 5.67
C CYS A 116 13.20 -1.95 6.19
N PRO A 117 14.06 -0.92 6.19
CA PRO A 117 15.41 -1.04 6.75
C PRO A 117 15.37 -1.34 8.25
N GLU A 118 16.05 -2.40 8.67
CA GLU A 118 16.16 -2.73 10.10
C GLU A 118 16.92 -1.66 10.86
N GLY A 119 16.44 -1.32 12.06
CA GLY A 119 17.13 -0.46 13.02
C GLY A 119 17.28 1.01 12.63
N LYS A 120 16.59 1.48 11.59
CA LYS A 120 16.66 2.86 11.12
C LYS A 120 15.35 3.60 11.33
N ARG A 121 15.43 4.93 11.20
CA ARG A 121 14.44 5.99 11.51
C ARG A 121 12.97 5.54 11.41
N PRO A 122 12.09 6.07 12.25
CA PRO A 122 10.67 5.77 12.16
C PRO A 122 10.15 6.12 10.78
N ILE A 123 9.49 5.16 10.14
CA ILE A 123 8.68 5.44 8.95
C ILE A 123 7.42 6.10 9.47
N SER A 124 7.36 7.43 9.39
CA SER A 124 6.20 8.18 9.87
C SER A 124 5.58 8.98 8.74
N PRO A 125 4.26 9.16 8.75
CA PRO A 125 3.59 10.00 7.77
C PRO A 125 4.16 11.43 7.73
N LYS A 126 4.59 11.97 8.87
CA LYS A 126 5.23 13.28 8.94
C LYS A 126 6.57 13.32 8.20
N ALA A 127 7.42 12.29 8.39
CA ALA A 127 8.69 12.19 7.69
C ALA A 127 8.50 12.05 6.17
N TRP A 128 7.43 11.39 5.74
CA TRP A 128 7.10 11.28 4.32
C TRP A 128 6.67 12.62 3.72
N ARG A 129 5.88 13.43 4.44
CA ARG A 129 5.52 14.78 4.01
C ARG A 129 6.77 15.63 3.76
N GLU A 130 7.70 15.64 4.69
CA GLU A 130 8.94 16.40 4.60
C GLU A 130 9.84 15.93 3.44
N ASN A 131 9.84 14.62 3.15
CA ASN A 131 10.63 14.04 2.07
C ASN A 131 9.94 14.12 0.70
N ALA A 132 8.62 14.15 0.62
CA ALA A 132 7.89 14.25 -0.63
C ALA A 132 8.21 15.54 -1.38
N ASP A 133 8.32 16.67 -0.68
CA ASP A 133 8.70 17.96 -1.27
C ASP A 133 10.10 17.94 -1.87
N VAL A 134 11.03 17.22 -1.22
CA VAL A 134 12.40 17.04 -1.71
C VAL A 134 12.43 16.12 -2.94
N GLY A 135 11.65 15.03 -2.91
CA GLY A 135 11.56 14.07 -4.02
C GLY A 135 11.01 14.69 -5.31
N ILE A 136 10.00 15.53 -5.19
CA ILE A 136 9.41 16.25 -6.34
C ILE A 136 10.42 17.19 -6.97
N ARG A 137 11.19 17.92 -6.20
CA ARG A 137 12.24 18.83 -6.71
C ARG A 137 13.32 18.06 -7.50
N HIS A 138 13.76 16.93 -7.01
CA HIS A 138 14.77 16.11 -7.71
C HIS A 138 14.26 15.46 -9.00
N THR A 139 12.98 15.16 -9.09
CA THR A 139 12.39 14.55 -10.29
C THR A 139 12.24 15.59 -11.41
N VAL A 140 12.00 16.84 -11.09
CA VAL A 140 11.91 17.94 -12.06
C VAL A 140 13.30 18.28 -12.63
N ASP A 141 14.35 18.31 -11.78
CA ASP A 141 15.72 18.62 -12.22
C ASP A 141 16.33 17.56 -13.14
N ARG A 142 15.87 16.30 -13.06
CA ARG A 142 16.35 15.23 -13.94
C ARG A 142 15.74 15.24 -15.36
N ARG A 143 14.83 16.15 -15.64
CA ARG A 143 14.18 16.30 -16.95
C ARG A 143 14.58 17.57 -17.69
N SER A 144 15.63 18.22 -17.24
CA SER A 144 16.27 19.26 -18.05
C SER A 144 17.14 18.61 -19.13
N PRO A 145 17.04 19.07 -20.40
CA PRO A 145 17.67 18.43 -21.56
C PRO A 145 19.19 18.45 -21.50
#